data_d899f392d2fcc16d5aff925e5180f3f3
#
_entry.id   d899f392d2fcc16d5aff925e5180f3f3
#
_cell.length_a   1.000
_cell.length_b   1.000
_cell.length_c   1.000
_cell.angle_alpha   90.00
_cell.angle_beta   90.00
_cell.angle_gamma   90.00
#
_symmetry.space_group_name_H-M   'P 1'
#
loop_
_entity.id
_entity.type
_entity.pdbx_description
1 polymer ?
#
loop_
_entity_poly.entity_id
_entity_poly.type
_entity_poly.pdbx_seq_one_letter_code
_entity_poly.pdbx_strand_id
1 'polypeptide(L)'
;MDRKLIVMAVCALAALSAAAPAAFGQEQKKAVPKLHIMHATKAVKAETGEAVKNEVAAMGASKKSGLPLFTYTIQSDRDGQQYTGVIVGADPTAKGGNKSTSVSTFIVPVIVVTQTVGTGLDANNMIVTAPGKTVFDPTKNDNSCLAAPNNNPLQLFQQSPIFQNYDISVGGVDMGHTQYIDAFQRAEFYNLLKNPDNYQVLLSPIKTLSPVVITVPAASGTTLPPEFGACGPFGIVDIDFFDAFLDNNVLPALQPQVNAGNFPIFMLYNTVLGFNPITDIFVNCCVLGYHGNTATNPIQAYSPSDFDTTGVFGPTQGDSNTLSHEVAEFVNDPFGNNPTPAWGGVGQVPPGSCQNNLEVGDPLSGTNFSPIGGRNGFTYHLQELAFFSWFYSSNSTGIHDWFSDNDTFTTDAGPVCVPAAAASGNTRPIVHP
;
A
#
# COMPACT_ATOMS: atom_id res chain seq x y z
N MET A 1 -51.72 11.65 55.02
CA MET A 1 -50.97 11.55 56.30
C MET A 1 -49.52 11.81 55.95
N ASP A 2 -49.11 13.05 55.91
CA ASP A 2 -48.42 13.86 56.97
C ASP A 2 -47.23 13.14 57.61
N ARG A 3 -46.04 13.63 57.40
CA ARG A 3 -45.37 14.68 58.18
C ARG A 3 -44.01 15.07 57.58
N LYS A 4 -43.85 16.36 57.42
CA LYS A 4 -42.57 17.09 57.31
C LYS A 4 -41.79 16.98 58.59
N LEU A 5 -40.46 17.04 58.50
CA LEU A 5 -39.64 17.77 59.50
C LEU A 5 -38.39 18.35 58.87
N ILE A 6 -38.28 19.62 59.05
CA ILE A 6 -37.13 20.53 58.82
C ILE A 6 -36.30 20.52 60.08
N VAL A 7 -34.97 20.50 60.02
CA VAL A 7 -34.11 21.07 61.06
C VAL A 7 -32.85 21.69 60.41
N MET A 8 -32.63 22.90 60.93
CA MET A 8 -31.68 23.95 60.57
C MET A 8 -30.21 23.68 60.82
N ALA A 9 -29.46 24.55 60.18
CA ALA A 9 -28.07 24.88 60.21
C ALA A 9 -27.42 25.09 61.59
N VAL A 10 -26.12 24.82 61.65
CA VAL A 10 -25.17 25.57 62.50
C VAL A 10 -23.90 25.79 61.72
N CYS A 11 -23.55 27.07 61.52
CA CYS A 11 -22.26 27.54 61.04
C CYS A 11 -21.20 27.37 62.15
N ALA A 12 -20.02 26.84 61.75
CA ALA A 12 -18.77 27.06 62.53
C ALA A 12 -17.68 27.46 61.56
N LEU A 13 -17.30 28.75 61.61
CA LEU A 13 -16.06 29.24 61.01
C LEU A 13 -14.87 28.69 61.79
N ALA A 14 -14.00 28.01 61.14
CA ALA A 14 -12.62 27.81 61.57
C ALA A 14 -11.67 28.28 60.45
N ALA A 15 -11.01 29.40 60.72
CA ALA A 15 -9.93 29.89 59.89
C ALA A 15 -8.72 28.97 60.07
N LEU A 16 -8.27 28.34 58.97
CA LEU A 16 -6.96 27.69 58.93
C LEU A 16 -6.19 28.19 57.71
N SER A 17 -5.00 28.64 58.01
CA SER A 17 -3.92 29.13 57.19
C SER A 17 -3.74 28.36 55.88
N ALA A 18 -3.75 29.07 54.77
CA ALA A 18 -3.37 28.60 53.46
C ALA A 18 -1.87 28.33 53.40
N ALA A 19 -1.49 27.06 53.41
CA ALA A 19 -0.26 26.64 52.79
C ALA A 19 -0.60 26.33 51.31
N ALA A 20 -0.10 27.15 50.39
CA ALA A 20 -0.17 26.91 48.98
C ALA A 20 0.49 25.57 48.64
N PRO A 21 -0.17 24.62 47.98
CA PRO A 21 0.54 23.48 47.43
C PRO A 21 1.42 23.98 46.28
N ALA A 22 2.72 23.63 46.37
CA ALA A 22 3.63 23.79 45.24
C ALA A 22 2.99 23.15 44.01
N ALA A 23 2.74 23.94 42.97
CA ALA A 23 2.34 23.46 41.69
C ALA A 23 3.52 22.62 41.15
N PHE A 24 3.42 21.30 41.30
CA PHE A 24 4.18 20.40 40.48
C PHE A 24 3.67 20.65 39.07
N GLY A 25 4.50 21.31 38.26
CA GLY A 25 4.27 21.43 36.84
C GLY A 25 4.12 20.02 36.25
N GLN A 26 2.91 19.66 35.89
CA GLN A 26 2.70 18.56 34.96
C GLN A 26 3.40 18.99 33.65
N GLU A 27 4.56 18.41 33.39
CA GLU A 27 5.09 18.40 32.05
C GLU A 27 3.97 17.88 31.17
N GLN A 28 3.35 18.76 30.40
CA GLN A 28 2.48 18.33 29.31
C GLN A 28 3.36 17.49 28.39
N LYS A 29 3.18 16.15 28.42
CA LYS A 29 3.76 15.28 27.43
C LYS A 29 3.33 15.84 26.08
N LYS A 30 4.28 16.39 25.34
CA LYS A 30 4.06 16.84 23.96
C LYS A 30 3.45 15.67 23.21
N ALA A 31 2.27 15.84 22.63
CA ALA A 31 1.66 14.78 21.85
C ALA A 31 2.63 14.41 20.72
N VAL A 32 2.98 13.14 20.63
CA VAL A 32 3.81 12.64 19.52
C VAL A 32 3.00 12.80 18.24
N PRO A 33 3.51 13.51 17.23
CA PRO A 33 2.82 13.61 15.94
C PRO A 33 2.54 12.22 15.37
N LYS A 34 1.39 12.04 14.75
CA LYS A 34 1.07 10.77 14.07
C LYS A 34 1.93 10.64 12.80
N LEU A 35 2.42 9.44 12.57
CA LEU A 35 3.06 9.09 11.31
C LEU A 35 2.02 9.09 10.18
N HIS A 36 2.44 9.46 8.98
CA HIS A 36 1.61 9.47 7.78
C HIS A 36 2.05 8.36 6.84
N ILE A 37 1.09 7.69 6.23
CA ILE A 37 1.36 6.75 5.14
C ILE A 37 1.67 7.58 3.90
N MET A 38 2.74 7.23 3.20
CA MET A 38 3.15 7.80 1.93
C MET A 38 3.13 6.69 0.88
N HIS A 39 2.78 7.03 -0.34
CA HIS A 39 2.83 6.10 -1.46
C HIS A 39 4.04 6.40 -2.33
N ALA A 40 4.63 5.35 -2.86
CA ALA A 40 5.73 5.44 -3.80
C ALA A 40 5.48 4.42 -4.92
N THR A 41 5.53 4.89 -6.14
CA THR A 41 5.55 4.05 -7.32
C THR A 41 6.92 4.17 -7.95
N LYS A 42 7.58 3.04 -8.16
CA LYS A 42 8.81 3.02 -8.97
C LYS A 42 8.44 2.80 -10.42
N ALA A 43 8.05 3.87 -11.09
CA ALA A 43 7.89 3.86 -12.54
C ALA A 43 9.25 3.72 -13.24
N VAL A 44 9.29 3.02 -14.38
CA VAL A 44 10.39 3.19 -15.34
C VAL A 44 10.44 4.68 -15.67
N LYS A 45 11.60 5.32 -15.51
CA LYS A 45 11.77 6.74 -15.87
C LYS A 45 11.15 6.97 -17.23
N ALA A 46 10.03 7.68 -17.27
CA ALA A 46 9.37 8.02 -18.52
C ALA A 46 10.33 8.90 -19.33
N GLU A 47 11.01 8.27 -20.27
CA GLU A 47 11.51 9.01 -21.41
C GLU A 47 10.27 9.48 -22.16
N THR A 48 10.24 10.74 -22.55
CA THR A 48 9.15 11.48 -23.21
C THR A 48 8.03 10.63 -23.84
N GLY A 49 6.77 11.00 -23.69
CA GLY A 49 5.55 10.22 -23.97
C GLY A 49 5.46 9.44 -25.31
N GLU A 50 6.36 9.64 -26.28
CA GLU A 50 6.52 8.79 -27.47
C GLU A 50 7.35 7.52 -27.20
N ALA A 51 8.35 7.58 -26.33
CA ALA A 51 9.15 6.42 -25.97
C ALA A 51 8.31 5.41 -25.18
N VAL A 52 7.45 5.88 -24.27
CA VAL A 52 6.51 5.04 -23.50
C VAL A 52 5.51 4.34 -24.43
N LYS A 53 4.95 5.05 -25.41
CA LYS A 53 4.04 4.43 -26.41
C LYS A 53 4.75 3.33 -27.20
N ASN A 54 6.00 3.53 -27.57
CA ASN A 54 6.79 2.55 -28.31
C ASN A 54 7.22 1.37 -27.44
N GLU A 55 7.49 1.62 -26.17
CA GLU A 55 7.90 0.60 -25.21
C GLU A 55 6.73 -0.28 -24.78
N VAL A 56 5.56 0.29 -24.49
CA VAL A 56 4.31 -0.43 -24.23
C VAL A 56 3.90 -1.23 -25.48
N ALA A 57 3.99 -0.65 -26.67
CA ALA A 57 3.74 -1.37 -27.92
C ALA A 57 4.78 -2.47 -28.18
N ALA A 58 6.05 -2.26 -27.83
CA ALA A 58 7.12 -3.24 -27.92
C ALA A 58 6.98 -4.35 -26.87
N MET A 59 6.52 -4.04 -25.65
CA MET A 59 6.21 -5.03 -24.61
C MET A 59 4.99 -5.85 -24.94
N GLY A 60 3.91 -5.24 -25.42
CA GLY A 60 2.70 -5.92 -25.85
C GLY A 60 2.91 -6.75 -27.13
N ALA A 61 3.75 -6.29 -28.04
CA ALA A 61 4.12 -6.99 -29.27
C ALA A 61 5.21 -8.06 -29.05
N SER A 62 6.09 -7.88 -28.09
CA SER A 62 7.09 -8.89 -27.75
C SER A 62 6.55 -9.78 -26.63
N LYS A 63 6.17 -10.99 -26.91
CA LYS A 63 5.95 -12.07 -25.92
C LYS A 63 7.14 -12.29 -24.95
N LYS A 64 7.94 -11.27 -24.73
CA LYS A 64 9.22 -11.30 -23.99
C LYS A 64 9.06 -11.08 -22.49
N SER A 65 8.00 -10.41 -22.02
CA SER A 65 7.80 -10.27 -20.57
C SER A 65 7.40 -11.59 -19.91
N GLY A 66 6.77 -12.53 -20.64
CA GLY A 66 6.25 -13.76 -20.06
C GLY A 66 4.99 -13.57 -19.20
N LEU A 67 4.63 -12.33 -18.85
CA LEU A 67 3.37 -12.00 -18.19
C LEU A 67 2.22 -12.08 -19.20
N PRO A 68 1.04 -12.55 -18.77
CA PRO A 68 -0.17 -12.55 -19.58
C PRO A 68 -0.77 -11.14 -19.62
N LEU A 69 -0.46 -10.38 -20.65
CA LEU A 69 -0.85 -8.98 -20.78
C LEU A 69 -1.86 -8.81 -21.92
N PHE A 70 -2.83 -7.92 -21.74
CA PHE A 70 -3.60 -7.36 -22.84
C PHE A 70 -3.37 -5.86 -22.96
N THR A 71 -3.49 -5.34 -24.17
CA THR A 71 -3.36 -3.91 -24.44
C THR A 71 -4.75 -3.31 -24.55
N TYR A 72 -4.97 -2.19 -23.85
CA TYR A 72 -6.16 -1.37 -24.02
C TYR A 72 -5.83 -0.08 -24.75
N THR A 73 -6.85 0.51 -25.37
CA THR A 73 -6.84 1.90 -25.83
C THR A 73 -8.17 2.52 -25.47
N ILE A 74 -8.15 3.63 -24.76
CA ILE A 74 -9.34 4.33 -24.29
C ILE A 74 -9.23 5.82 -24.63
N GLN A 75 -10.34 6.41 -25.04
CA GLN A 75 -10.46 7.86 -25.12
C GLN A 75 -11.00 8.37 -23.77
N SER A 76 -10.29 9.29 -23.17
CA SER A 76 -10.73 9.92 -21.93
C SER A 76 -11.75 11.01 -22.21
N ASP A 77 -12.88 10.98 -21.49
CA ASP A 77 -13.86 12.07 -21.51
C ASP A 77 -13.38 13.29 -20.70
N ARG A 78 -12.34 13.12 -19.88
CA ARG A 78 -11.77 14.18 -19.05
C ARG A 78 -11.05 15.24 -19.88
N ASP A 79 -10.29 14.83 -20.90
CA ASP A 79 -9.44 15.72 -21.70
C ASP A 79 -9.52 15.45 -23.21
N GLY A 80 -10.32 14.45 -23.63
CA GLY A 80 -10.50 14.08 -25.03
C GLY A 80 -9.28 13.39 -25.66
N GLN A 81 -8.25 13.03 -24.90
CA GLN A 81 -7.06 12.34 -25.39
C GLN A 81 -7.24 10.82 -25.43
N GLN A 82 -6.47 10.16 -26.27
CA GLN A 82 -6.37 8.70 -26.27
C GLN A 82 -5.20 8.24 -25.41
N TYR A 83 -5.46 7.23 -24.62
CA TYR A 83 -4.49 6.59 -23.73
C TYR A 83 -4.38 5.12 -24.08
N THR A 84 -3.16 4.61 -24.10
CA THR A 84 -2.88 3.19 -24.36
C THR A 84 -1.97 2.65 -23.29
N GLY A 85 -2.32 1.50 -22.73
CA GLY A 85 -1.55 0.83 -21.69
C GLY A 85 -1.71 -0.69 -21.76
N VAL A 86 -1.15 -1.38 -20.78
CA VAL A 86 -1.22 -2.84 -20.65
C VAL A 86 -1.71 -3.21 -19.25
N ILE A 87 -2.56 -4.22 -19.19
CA ILE A 87 -3.12 -4.77 -17.96
C ILE A 87 -2.83 -6.26 -17.93
N VAL A 88 -2.56 -6.80 -16.73
CA VAL A 88 -2.39 -8.24 -16.53
C VAL A 88 -3.75 -8.92 -16.66
N GLY A 89 -3.84 -9.92 -17.51
CA GLY A 89 -5.09 -10.64 -17.72
C GLY A 89 -5.39 -10.89 -19.19
N ALA A 90 -6.60 -11.36 -19.45
CA ALA A 90 -7.17 -11.46 -20.79
C ALA A 90 -8.00 -10.22 -21.08
N ASP A 91 -8.05 -9.79 -22.33
CA ASP A 91 -8.92 -8.70 -22.77
C ASP A 91 -10.40 -9.02 -22.41
N PRO A 92 -11.04 -8.21 -21.54
CA PRO A 92 -12.43 -8.44 -21.11
C PRO A 92 -13.44 -8.36 -22.27
N THR A 93 -13.08 -7.68 -23.37
CA THR A 93 -13.94 -7.51 -24.55
C THR A 93 -13.75 -8.60 -25.60
N ALA A 94 -12.72 -9.45 -25.47
CA ALA A 94 -12.40 -10.46 -26.48
C ALA A 94 -13.55 -11.45 -26.70
N LYS A 95 -13.79 -11.78 -27.96
CA LYS A 95 -14.87 -12.72 -28.36
C LYS A 95 -14.45 -14.16 -28.06
N GLY A 96 -15.20 -14.82 -27.19
CA GLY A 96 -15.18 -16.28 -26.99
C GLY A 96 -14.05 -16.80 -26.09
N GLY A 97 -14.32 -17.95 -25.46
CA GLY A 97 -13.34 -18.74 -24.72
C GLY A 97 -13.23 -18.44 -23.21
N ASN A 98 -12.57 -19.35 -22.51
CA ASN A 98 -12.19 -19.18 -21.12
C ASN A 98 -11.14 -18.08 -21.03
N LYS A 99 -11.39 -17.09 -20.19
CA LYS A 99 -10.51 -15.93 -19.99
C LYS A 99 -9.76 -16.02 -18.66
N SER A 100 -9.56 -17.23 -18.16
CA SER A 100 -8.74 -17.45 -16.96
C SER A 100 -7.27 -17.19 -17.27
N THR A 101 -6.65 -16.38 -16.45
CA THR A 101 -5.26 -15.96 -16.54
C THR A 101 -4.60 -16.19 -15.20
N SER A 102 -3.33 -16.63 -15.20
CA SER A 102 -2.58 -16.85 -13.98
C SER A 102 -1.19 -16.25 -14.10
N VAL A 103 -0.76 -15.60 -13.02
CA VAL A 103 0.60 -15.09 -12.84
C VAL A 103 1.31 -15.92 -11.79
N SER A 104 2.40 -16.58 -12.17
CA SER A 104 3.26 -17.27 -11.20
C SER A 104 3.85 -16.26 -10.23
N THR A 105 3.64 -16.47 -8.93
CA THR A 105 3.99 -15.51 -7.89
C THR A 105 4.92 -16.13 -6.88
N PHE A 106 5.93 -15.36 -6.46
CA PHE A 106 6.86 -15.76 -5.42
C PHE A 106 6.72 -14.87 -4.21
N ILE A 107 6.57 -15.45 -3.03
CA ILE A 107 6.69 -14.75 -1.75
C ILE A 107 8.14 -14.89 -1.29
N VAL A 108 8.83 -13.78 -1.14
CA VAL A 108 10.22 -13.70 -0.68
C VAL A 108 10.23 -13.02 0.69
N PRO A 109 10.31 -13.79 1.81
CA PRO A 109 10.40 -13.17 3.12
C PRO A 109 11.71 -12.40 3.27
N VAL A 110 11.64 -11.15 3.79
CA VAL A 110 12.81 -10.31 4.01
C VAL A 110 13.08 -10.19 5.50
N ILE A 111 14.23 -10.66 5.94
CA ILE A 111 14.70 -10.46 7.31
C ILE A 111 15.51 -9.17 7.32
N VAL A 112 14.96 -8.13 7.97
CA VAL A 112 15.61 -6.82 8.07
C VAL A 112 16.38 -6.73 9.39
N VAL A 113 17.65 -6.30 9.30
CA VAL A 113 18.53 -6.13 10.46
C VAL A 113 19.02 -4.69 10.50
N THR A 114 18.48 -3.87 11.40
CA THR A 114 18.94 -2.50 11.62
C THR A 114 20.14 -2.46 12.57
N GLN A 115 20.95 -1.40 12.47
CA GLN A 115 22.17 -1.22 13.26
C GLN A 115 22.04 -0.06 14.27
N THR A 116 20.91 0.64 14.26
CA THR A 116 20.61 1.74 15.17
C THR A 116 19.19 1.62 15.72
N VAL A 117 18.97 2.22 16.87
CA VAL A 117 17.67 2.34 17.51
C VAL A 117 17.42 3.80 17.88
N GLY A 118 16.19 4.26 17.71
CA GLY A 118 15.74 5.57 18.17
C GLY A 118 15.71 5.63 19.69
N THR A 119 16.19 6.72 20.26
CA THR A 119 16.24 6.96 21.71
C THR A 119 15.37 8.15 22.14
N GLY A 120 14.67 8.78 21.19
CA GLY A 120 13.80 9.92 21.43
C GLY A 120 13.86 10.93 20.29
N LEU A 121 13.26 12.08 20.48
CA LEU A 121 13.27 13.20 19.54
C LEU A 121 14.13 14.34 20.06
N ASP A 122 14.86 15.01 19.18
CA ASP A 122 15.55 16.26 19.50
C ASP A 122 14.59 17.47 19.48
N ALA A 123 15.15 18.66 19.68
CA ALA A 123 14.37 19.91 19.70
C ALA A 123 13.71 20.25 18.35
N ASN A 124 14.16 19.65 17.25
CA ASN A 124 13.64 19.80 15.89
C ASN A 124 12.69 18.67 15.50
N ASN A 125 12.30 17.81 16.42
CA ASN A 125 11.53 16.57 16.22
C ASN A 125 12.24 15.51 15.36
N MET A 126 13.56 15.59 15.24
CA MET A 126 14.35 14.56 14.57
C MET A 126 14.62 13.39 15.51
N ILE A 127 14.57 12.17 15.00
CA ILE A 127 14.93 10.99 15.78
C ILE A 127 16.41 11.01 16.14
N VAL A 128 16.68 10.96 17.43
CA VAL A 128 18.02 10.72 17.95
C VAL A 128 18.27 9.23 17.99
N THR A 129 19.33 8.76 17.35
CA THR A 129 19.66 7.34 17.26
C THR A 129 20.90 7.00 18.09
N ALA A 130 20.93 5.76 18.57
CA ALA A 130 22.10 5.15 19.19
C ALA A 130 22.43 3.81 18.53
N PRO A 131 23.68 3.32 18.61
CA PRO A 131 24.02 1.97 18.16
C PRO A 131 23.13 0.93 18.86
N GLY A 132 22.54 0.04 18.06
CA GLY A 132 21.66 -1.02 18.55
C GLY A 132 21.19 -1.89 17.39
N LYS A 133 21.04 -3.18 17.67
CA LYS A 133 20.64 -4.15 16.65
C LYS A 133 19.23 -4.64 16.90
N THR A 134 18.36 -4.51 15.88
CA THR A 134 17.04 -5.13 15.88
C THR A 134 16.91 -6.04 14.66
N VAL A 135 16.18 -7.14 14.81
CA VAL A 135 15.92 -8.09 13.72
C VAL A 135 14.42 -8.21 13.55
N PHE A 136 13.94 -7.89 12.37
CA PHE A 136 12.56 -8.07 11.94
C PHE A 136 12.50 -9.31 11.05
N ASP A 137 11.99 -10.42 11.61
CA ASP A 137 11.99 -11.74 10.95
C ASP A 137 10.55 -12.24 10.82
N PRO A 138 9.96 -12.21 9.61
CA PRO A 138 8.58 -12.64 9.38
C PRO A 138 8.36 -14.13 9.62
N THR A 139 9.42 -14.92 9.71
CA THR A 139 9.35 -16.38 9.93
C THR A 139 9.24 -16.78 11.41
N LYS A 140 9.36 -15.80 12.31
CA LYS A 140 9.29 -16.03 13.75
C LYS A 140 7.91 -15.72 14.29
N ASN A 141 7.56 -16.36 15.41
CA ASN A 141 6.31 -16.04 16.10
C ASN A 141 6.33 -14.58 16.56
N ASP A 142 5.19 -13.95 16.39
CA ASP A 142 4.97 -12.57 16.78
C ASP A 142 4.21 -12.53 18.12
N ASN A 143 4.62 -11.60 18.97
CA ASN A 143 3.99 -11.31 20.26
C ASN A 143 3.45 -9.87 20.32
N SER A 144 3.35 -9.19 19.17
CA SER A 144 2.76 -7.84 19.08
C SER A 144 1.24 -7.88 19.29
N CYS A 145 0.61 -6.70 19.42
CA CYS A 145 -0.80 -6.63 19.77
C CYS A 145 -1.76 -7.06 18.66
N LEU A 146 -1.35 -7.05 17.39
CA LEU A 146 -2.17 -7.48 16.25
C LEU A 146 -1.81 -8.87 15.74
N ALA A 147 -0.94 -9.59 16.44
CA ALA A 147 -0.56 -10.94 16.07
C ALA A 147 -1.71 -11.93 16.33
N ALA A 148 -1.81 -12.95 15.47
CA ALA A 148 -2.68 -14.09 15.73
C ALA A 148 -1.94 -15.15 16.54
N PRO A 149 -2.53 -15.68 17.62
CA PRO A 149 -1.90 -16.73 18.40
C PRO A 149 -1.47 -17.94 17.55
N ASN A 150 -0.27 -18.44 17.76
CA ASN A 150 0.30 -19.61 17.09
C ASN A 150 0.56 -19.49 15.59
N ASN A 151 0.48 -18.28 15.01
CA ASN A 151 0.90 -18.03 13.64
C ASN A 151 2.08 -17.06 13.64
N ASN A 152 3.03 -17.29 12.75
CA ASN A 152 4.03 -16.26 12.45
C ASN A 152 3.50 -15.33 11.35
N PRO A 153 4.08 -14.13 11.17
CA PRO A 153 3.63 -13.16 10.17
C PRO A 153 3.62 -13.71 8.75
N LEU A 154 4.64 -14.51 8.38
CA LEU A 154 4.68 -15.16 7.07
C LEU A 154 3.50 -16.11 6.83
N GLN A 155 3.08 -16.85 7.83
CA GLN A 155 1.89 -17.71 7.72
C GLN A 155 0.61 -16.89 7.54
N LEU A 156 0.47 -15.78 8.27
CA LEU A 156 -0.66 -14.88 8.10
C LEU A 156 -0.67 -14.27 6.70
N PHE A 157 0.47 -13.78 6.24
CA PHE A 157 0.63 -13.22 4.90
C PHE A 157 0.23 -14.23 3.81
N GLN A 158 0.73 -15.46 3.88
CA GLN A 158 0.41 -16.54 2.94
C GLN A 158 -1.06 -16.96 2.94
N GLN A 159 -1.75 -16.76 4.06
CA GLN A 159 -3.16 -17.12 4.24
C GLN A 159 -4.11 -15.96 3.92
N SER A 160 -3.58 -14.81 3.51
CA SER A 160 -4.40 -13.64 3.15
C SER A 160 -5.27 -13.90 1.91
N PRO A 161 -6.37 -13.15 1.76
CA PRO A 161 -7.23 -13.23 0.57
C PRO A 161 -6.55 -12.86 -0.74
N ILE A 162 -5.34 -12.33 -0.69
CA ILE A 162 -4.53 -12.07 -1.89
C ILE A 162 -4.00 -13.37 -2.48
N PHE A 163 -3.68 -14.35 -1.65
CA PHE A 163 -3.08 -15.61 -2.08
C PHE A 163 -4.00 -16.82 -1.95
N GLN A 164 -5.02 -16.72 -1.12
CA GLN A 164 -5.96 -17.80 -0.87
C GLN A 164 -7.37 -17.44 -1.35
N ASN A 165 -8.15 -18.46 -1.68
CA ASN A 165 -9.52 -18.27 -2.07
C ASN A 165 -10.42 -18.09 -0.85
N TYR A 166 -11.27 -17.07 -0.90
CA TYR A 166 -12.31 -16.74 0.04
C TYR A 166 -13.63 -16.49 -0.71
N ASP A 167 -14.74 -16.61 -0.03
CA ASP A 167 -16.04 -16.21 -0.57
C ASP A 167 -16.11 -14.68 -0.56
N ILE A 168 -16.09 -14.08 -1.74
CA ILE A 168 -16.02 -12.63 -1.90
C ILE A 168 -17.26 -12.13 -2.62
N SER A 169 -17.83 -11.05 -2.11
CA SER A 169 -18.96 -10.35 -2.72
C SER A 169 -18.62 -8.88 -2.88
N VAL A 170 -18.92 -8.33 -4.05
CA VAL A 170 -18.77 -6.90 -4.37
C VAL A 170 -20.13 -6.34 -4.68
N GLY A 171 -20.57 -5.31 -3.95
CA GLY A 171 -21.89 -4.72 -4.13
C GLY A 171 -23.05 -5.70 -3.94
N GLY A 172 -22.88 -6.74 -3.14
CA GLY A 172 -23.89 -7.80 -2.94
C GLY A 172 -23.94 -8.84 -4.06
N VAL A 173 -23.09 -8.73 -5.08
CA VAL A 173 -22.94 -9.75 -6.12
C VAL A 173 -21.84 -10.71 -5.71
N ASP A 174 -22.16 -12.00 -5.71
CA ASP A 174 -21.23 -13.07 -5.39
C ASP A 174 -20.17 -13.19 -6.50
N MET A 175 -18.91 -12.95 -6.14
CA MET A 175 -17.74 -13.13 -7.02
C MET A 175 -17.18 -14.55 -6.90
N GLY A 176 -17.78 -15.40 -6.07
CA GLY A 176 -17.40 -16.80 -5.87
C GLY A 176 -16.24 -16.99 -4.89
N HIS A 177 -15.77 -18.25 -4.83
CA HIS A 177 -14.67 -18.66 -3.97
C HIS A 177 -13.33 -18.40 -4.68
N THR A 178 -12.77 -17.23 -4.48
CA THR A 178 -11.60 -16.77 -5.26
C THR A 178 -10.68 -15.85 -4.46
N GLN A 179 -9.57 -15.39 -5.10
CA GLN A 179 -8.67 -14.38 -4.56
C GLN A 179 -9.28 -12.98 -4.69
N TYR A 180 -8.91 -12.06 -3.79
CA TYR A 180 -9.45 -10.70 -3.80
C TYR A 180 -9.15 -9.97 -5.12
N ILE A 181 -7.93 -10.09 -5.65
CA ILE A 181 -7.58 -9.44 -6.91
C ILE A 181 -8.42 -9.96 -8.09
N ASP A 182 -8.78 -11.24 -8.10
CA ASP A 182 -9.65 -11.80 -9.12
C ASP A 182 -11.08 -11.25 -8.99
N ALA A 183 -11.59 -11.13 -7.75
CA ALA A 183 -12.89 -10.53 -7.49
C ALA A 183 -12.91 -9.06 -7.90
N PHE A 184 -11.86 -8.30 -7.59
CA PHE A 184 -11.69 -6.91 -8.01
C PHE A 184 -11.69 -6.77 -9.53
N GLN A 185 -10.87 -7.53 -10.25
CA GLN A 185 -10.80 -7.47 -11.71
C GLN A 185 -12.14 -7.83 -12.39
N ARG A 186 -12.88 -8.77 -11.83
CA ARG A 186 -14.23 -9.08 -12.31
C ARG A 186 -15.22 -7.98 -12.04
N ALA A 187 -15.13 -7.34 -10.87
CA ALA A 187 -15.99 -6.21 -10.52
C ALA A 187 -15.70 -4.98 -11.38
N GLU A 188 -14.42 -4.69 -11.64
CA GLU A 188 -13.94 -3.56 -12.42
C GLU A 188 -14.39 -3.62 -13.89
N PHE A 189 -14.38 -4.81 -14.51
CA PHE A 189 -14.76 -5.01 -15.91
C PHE A 189 -16.12 -5.69 -16.08
N TYR A 190 -16.96 -5.72 -15.04
CA TYR A 190 -18.20 -6.50 -14.98
C TYR A 190 -19.12 -6.27 -16.17
N ASN A 191 -19.32 -5.01 -16.56
CA ASN A 191 -20.21 -4.61 -17.66
C ASN A 191 -19.66 -4.97 -19.06
N LEU A 192 -18.36 -5.30 -19.16
CA LEU A 192 -17.72 -5.75 -20.40
C LEU A 192 -17.74 -7.26 -20.52
N LEU A 193 -17.92 -8.00 -19.43
CA LEU A 193 -17.86 -9.44 -19.39
C LEU A 193 -19.20 -10.05 -19.83
N LYS A 194 -19.17 -10.96 -20.80
CA LYS A 194 -20.37 -11.74 -21.17
C LYS A 194 -20.79 -12.74 -20.13
N ASN A 195 -19.81 -13.29 -19.45
CA ASN A 195 -19.98 -14.22 -18.33
C ASN A 195 -18.84 -13.95 -17.33
N PRO A 196 -19.11 -13.20 -16.24
CA PRO A 196 -18.11 -12.89 -15.23
C PRO A 196 -17.45 -14.12 -14.62
N ASP A 197 -18.16 -15.24 -14.47
CA ASP A 197 -17.63 -16.47 -13.87
C ASP A 197 -16.50 -17.11 -14.71
N ASN A 198 -16.43 -16.78 -15.98
CA ASN A 198 -15.40 -17.30 -16.88
C ASN A 198 -14.17 -16.39 -17.00
N TYR A 199 -14.20 -15.22 -16.38
CA TYR A 199 -13.07 -14.30 -16.35
C TYR A 199 -12.33 -14.41 -15.04
N GLN A 200 -11.03 -14.69 -15.08
CA GLN A 200 -10.20 -14.84 -13.90
C GLN A 200 -8.82 -14.24 -14.11
N VAL A 201 -8.34 -13.54 -13.08
CA VAL A 201 -6.95 -13.07 -12.96
C VAL A 201 -6.40 -13.54 -11.61
N LEU A 202 -5.61 -14.60 -11.61
CA LEU A 202 -5.16 -15.27 -10.40
C LEU A 202 -3.65 -15.15 -10.22
N LEU A 203 -3.22 -15.01 -8.99
CA LEU A 203 -1.84 -15.26 -8.61
C LEU A 203 -1.67 -16.78 -8.42
N SER A 204 -1.07 -17.46 -9.40
CA SER A 204 -0.94 -18.93 -9.35
C SER A 204 0.10 -19.42 -10.39
N PRO A 205 0.96 -20.40 -10.06
CA PRO A 205 1.17 -20.94 -8.72
C PRO A 205 1.88 -19.97 -7.79
N ILE A 206 1.59 -20.07 -6.49
CA ILE A 206 2.27 -19.29 -5.45
C ILE A 206 3.34 -20.18 -4.80
N LYS A 207 4.56 -19.65 -4.68
CA LYS A 207 5.68 -20.34 -4.03
C LYS A 207 6.40 -19.40 -3.08
N THR A 208 6.70 -19.88 -1.89
CA THR A 208 7.54 -19.13 -0.95
C THR A 208 8.99 -19.55 -1.13
N LEU A 209 9.86 -18.57 -1.29
CA LEU A 209 11.30 -18.76 -1.39
C LEU A 209 11.96 -18.71 0.00
N SER A 210 13.22 -19.11 0.05
CA SER A 210 14.03 -18.92 1.26
C SER A 210 14.13 -17.44 1.61
N PRO A 211 14.11 -17.08 2.91
CA PRO A 211 14.27 -15.70 3.31
C PRO A 211 15.57 -15.10 2.83
N VAL A 212 15.51 -13.82 2.42
CA VAL A 212 16.70 -13.00 2.18
C VAL A 212 16.97 -12.13 3.41
N VAL A 213 18.26 -11.86 3.68
CA VAL A 213 18.66 -11.03 4.82
C VAL A 213 19.25 -9.73 4.29
N ILE A 214 18.71 -8.61 4.77
CA ILE A 214 19.25 -7.28 4.52
C ILE A 214 19.78 -6.70 5.83
N THR A 215 21.06 -6.33 5.85
CA THR A 215 21.65 -5.58 6.96
C THR A 215 21.69 -4.10 6.57
N VAL A 216 20.90 -3.31 7.29
CA VAL A 216 20.71 -1.89 7.01
C VAL A 216 21.76 -1.09 7.74
N PRO A 217 22.63 -0.33 7.02
CA PRO A 217 23.61 0.55 7.65
C PRO A 217 22.95 1.63 8.49
N ALA A 218 23.65 2.14 9.49
CA ALA A 218 23.15 3.20 10.38
C ALA A 218 22.68 4.48 9.63
N ALA A 219 23.28 4.76 8.46
CA ALA A 219 22.89 5.90 7.63
C ALA A 219 21.62 5.66 6.80
N SER A 220 21.21 4.38 6.63
CA SER A 220 20.11 4.00 5.75
C SER A 220 18.93 3.39 6.47
N GLY A 221 18.90 3.38 7.81
CA GLY A 221 17.78 2.85 8.55
C GLY A 221 17.98 2.82 10.06
N THR A 222 16.86 2.74 10.76
CA THR A 222 16.84 2.66 12.23
C THR A 222 15.62 1.88 12.71
N THR A 223 15.63 1.48 13.97
CA THR A 223 14.44 0.96 14.66
C THR A 223 13.80 2.07 15.45
N LEU A 224 12.50 2.25 15.31
CA LEU A 224 11.71 3.15 16.13
C LEU A 224 11.13 2.38 17.32
N PRO A 225 11.24 2.94 18.53
CA PRO A 225 10.73 2.30 19.72
C PRO A 225 9.20 2.42 19.85
N PRO A 226 8.56 1.61 20.73
CA PRO A 226 7.10 1.59 20.90
C PRO A 226 6.47 2.93 21.34
N GLU A 227 7.24 3.90 21.80
CA GLU A 227 6.77 5.23 22.19
C GLU A 227 6.08 6.00 21.05
N PHE A 228 6.26 5.56 19.81
CA PHE A 228 5.56 6.09 18.64
C PHE A 228 4.13 5.54 18.46
N GLY A 229 3.59 4.88 19.47
CA GLY A 229 2.21 4.37 19.49
C GLY A 229 2.05 2.94 19.01
N ALA A 230 3.15 2.26 18.74
CA ALA A 230 3.19 0.86 18.36
C ALA A 230 3.22 -0.09 19.57
N CYS A 231 2.74 -1.32 19.41
CA CYS A 231 2.84 -2.36 20.45
C CYS A 231 4.23 -3.01 20.52
N GLY A 232 5.06 -2.79 19.53
CA GLY A 232 6.42 -3.28 19.43
C GLY A 232 7.29 -2.29 18.66
N PRO A 233 8.61 -2.55 18.58
CA PRO A 233 9.48 -1.76 17.73
C PRO A 233 9.12 -1.98 16.26
N PHE A 234 9.31 -0.97 15.44
CA PHE A 234 9.24 -1.12 13.99
C PHE A 234 10.45 -0.48 13.30
N GLY A 235 10.82 -1.03 12.15
CA GLY A 235 11.95 -0.55 11.37
C GLY A 235 11.54 0.53 10.39
N ILE A 236 12.47 1.45 10.12
CA ILE A 236 12.38 2.33 8.96
C ILE A 236 13.67 2.21 8.16
N VAL A 237 13.56 2.03 6.85
CA VAL A 237 14.68 1.83 5.94
C VAL A 237 14.59 2.84 4.80
N ASP A 238 15.72 3.42 4.42
CA ASP A 238 15.82 4.29 3.25
C ASP A 238 15.39 3.54 1.98
N ILE A 239 14.43 4.09 1.24
CA ILE A 239 13.82 3.42 0.09
C ILE A 239 14.83 3.25 -1.04
N ASP A 240 15.70 4.23 -1.28
CA ASP A 240 16.71 4.14 -2.35
C ASP A 240 17.76 3.08 -2.03
N PHE A 241 18.16 2.97 -0.75
CA PHE A 241 19.05 1.90 -0.29
C PHE A 241 18.39 0.52 -0.46
N PHE A 242 17.14 0.39 -0.05
CA PHE A 242 16.41 -0.87 -0.12
C PHE A 242 16.23 -1.33 -1.57
N ASP A 243 15.82 -0.43 -2.42
CA ASP A 243 15.56 -0.68 -3.83
C ASP A 243 16.85 -1.04 -4.59
N ALA A 244 17.93 -0.28 -4.35
CA ALA A 244 19.24 -0.63 -4.90
C ALA A 244 19.74 -2.01 -4.42
N PHE A 245 19.40 -2.41 -3.18
CA PHE A 245 19.73 -3.73 -2.69
C PHE A 245 18.95 -4.83 -3.41
N LEU A 246 17.65 -4.63 -3.64
CA LEU A 246 16.84 -5.56 -4.43
C LEU A 246 17.36 -5.70 -5.85
N ASP A 247 17.60 -4.59 -6.54
CA ASP A 247 18.01 -4.58 -7.95
C ASP A 247 19.41 -5.18 -8.17
N ASN A 248 20.34 -4.89 -7.29
CA ASN A 248 21.75 -5.26 -7.50
C ASN A 248 22.15 -6.58 -6.83
N ASN A 249 21.40 -7.03 -5.82
CA ASN A 249 21.80 -8.22 -5.06
C ASN A 249 20.72 -9.32 -5.06
N VAL A 250 19.47 -8.98 -4.79
CA VAL A 250 18.44 -10.00 -4.54
C VAL A 250 17.88 -10.55 -5.85
N LEU A 251 17.36 -9.70 -6.71
CA LEU A 251 16.75 -10.11 -7.98
C LEU A 251 17.73 -10.90 -8.86
N PRO A 252 19.02 -10.48 -9.03
CA PRO A 252 19.99 -11.28 -9.75
C PRO A 252 20.28 -12.64 -9.11
N ALA A 253 20.32 -12.71 -7.77
CA ALA A 253 20.58 -13.95 -7.05
C ALA A 253 19.43 -14.96 -7.12
N LEU A 254 18.21 -14.50 -7.34
CA LEU A 254 17.01 -15.34 -7.47
C LEU A 254 16.80 -15.89 -8.88
N GLN A 255 17.57 -15.43 -9.88
CA GLN A 255 17.49 -15.96 -11.23
C GLN A 255 18.06 -17.40 -11.31
N PRO A 256 17.55 -18.24 -12.23
CA PRO A 256 16.47 -17.96 -13.21
C PRO A 256 15.06 -18.18 -12.64
N GLN A 257 14.92 -18.48 -11.36
CA GLN A 257 13.63 -18.81 -10.73
C GLN A 257 12.70 -17.60 -10.76
N VAL A 258 13.20 -16.43 -10.35
CA VAL A 258 12.52 -15.15 -10.52
C VAL A 258 12.96 -14.56 -11.86
N ASN A 259 11.99 -14.22 -12.70
CA ASN A 259 12.21 -13.69 -14.05
C ASN A 259 10.99 -12.89 -14.52
N ALA A 260 11.11 -12.20 -15.64
CA ALA A 260 10.09 -11.30 -16.18
C ALA A 260 8.70 -11.94 -16.45
N GLY A 261 8.58 -13.26 -16.36
CA GLY A 261 7.31 -13.96 -16.51
C GLY A 261 6.59 -14.26 -15.19
N ASN A 262 7.10 -13.76 -14.07
CA ASN A 262 6.51 -13.95 -12.76
C ASN A 262 6.59 -12.71 -11.88
N PHE A 263 5.87 -12.73 -10.76
CA PHE A 263 5.75 -11.60 -9.86
C PHE A 263 6.30 -11.96 -8.46
N PRO A 264 7.52 -11.56 -8.10
CA PRO A 264 8.03 -11.68 -6.75
C PRO A 264 7.48 -10.57 -5.85
N ILE A 265 6.99 -10.95 -4.67
CA ILE A 265 6.53 -10.07 -3.61
C ILE A 265 7.51 -10.22 -2.44
N PHE A 266 8.19 -9.14 -2.09
CA PHE A 266 9.14 -9.08 -0.99
C PHE A 266 8.41 -8.70 0.28
N MET A 267 8.14 -9.69 1.13
CA MET A 267 7.44 -9.47 2.38
C MET A 267 8.37 -8.84 3.42
N LEU A 268 8.13 -7.58 3.74
CA LEU A 268 8.65 -6.90 4.92
C LEU A 268 7.77 -7.24 6.14
N TYR A 269 8.31 -7.04 7.33
CA TYR A 269 7.59 -7.30 8.57
C TYR A 269 7.92 -6.23 9.60
N ASN A 270 6.90 -5.52 10.06
CA ASN A 270 7.05 -4.39 10.99
C ASN A 270 8.18 -3.44 10.53
N THR A 271 8.32 -3.26 9.23
CA THR A 271 9.40 -2.46 8.64
C THR A 271 8.86 -1.72 7.43
N VAL A 272 8.88 -0.41 7.51
CA VAL A 272 8.45 0.49 6.45
C VAL A 272 9.64 1.15 5.77
N LEU A 273 9.39 1.72 4.62
CA LEU A 273 10.39 2.49 3.89
C LEU A 273 10.18 4.00 4.12
N GLY A 274 11.20 4.76 3.87
CA GLY A 274 11.15 6.22 4.01
C GLY A 274 12.23 6.88 3.16
N PHE A 275 12.10 8.18 2.97
CA PHE A 275 13.08 8.96 2.22
C PHE A 275 14.18 9.46 3.14
N ASN A 276 15.41 9.57 2.64
CA ASN A 276 16.54 10.07 3.41
C ASN A 276 16.45 11.62 3.56
N PRO A 277 16.67 12.20 4.76
CA PRO A 277 17.11 11.54 5.99
C PRO A 277 15.96 10.85 6.73
N ILE A 278 16.11 9.57 6.99
CA ILE A 278 15.10 8.74 7.70
C ILE A 278 14.82 9.20 9.14
N THR A 279 15.67 10.02 9.70
CA THR A 279 15.50 10.59 11.05
C THR A 279 14.45 11.69 11.09
N ASP A 280 14.07 12.24 9.94
CA ASP A 280 12.94 13.17 9.80
C ASP A 280 11.67 12.40 9.43
N ILE A 281 11.24 11.53 10.33
CA ILE A 281 10.16 10.58 10.07
C ILE A 281 8.78 11.23 9.87
N PHE A 282 8.58 12.45 10.35
CA PHE A 282 7.30 13.13 10.19
C PHE A 282 7.14 13.78 8.80
N VAL A 283 8.22 13.85 8.03
CA VAL A 283 8.25 14.37 6.67
C VAL A 283 8.52 13.26 5.65
N ASN A 284 9.40 12.31 6.02
CA ASN A 284 9.98 11.35 5.09
C ASN A 284 9.51 9.90 5.30
N CYS A 285 8.60 9.65 6.23
CA CYS A 285 7.98 8.34 6.47
C CYS A 285 6.46 8.45 6.24
N CYS A 286 5.75 7.43 5.88
CA CYS A 286 6.17 6.03 5.71
C CYS A 286 5.60 5.47 4.42
N VAL A 287 6.43 4.76 3.66
CA VAL A 287 6.01 3.95 2.53
C VAL A 287 5.89 2.52 3.01
N LEU A 288 4.69 1.95 3.00
CA LEU A 288 4.41 0.60 3.47
C LEU A 288 4.67 -0.45 2.40
N GLY A 289 4.59 -0.06 1.15
CA GLY A 289 4.86 -0.87 -0.01
C GLY A 289 4.95 -0.01 -1.26
N TYR A 290 5.38 -0.63 -2.34
CA TYR A 290 5.29 -0.09 -3.69
C TYR A 290 5.32 -1.25 -4.69
N HIS A 291 4.71 -1.08 -5.86
CA HIS A 291 5.03 -1.92 -6.98
C HIS A 291 6.06 -1.22 -7.87
N GLY A 292 6.88 -2.02 -8.54
CA GLY A 292 7.96 -1.46 -9.32
C GLY A 292 8.53 -2.46 -10.32
N ASN A 293 9.55 -2.03 -11.00
CA ASN A 293 10.20 -2.87 -11.99
C ASN A 293 11.68 -2.55 -12.13
N THR A 294 12.44 -3.52 -12.63
CA THR A 294 13.86 -3.32 -12.93
C THR A 294 14.03 -2.54 -14.23
N ALA A 295 15.17 -1.83 -14.34
CA ALA A 295 15.58 -1.18 -15.58
C ALA A 295 16.18 -2.17 -16.62
N THR A 296 16.02 -3.48 -16.41
CA THR A 296 16.61 -4.53 -17.27
C THR A 296 15.70 -4.89 -18.45
N ASN A 297 16.24 -5.54 -19.46
CA ASN A 297 15.48 -6.12 -20.55
C ASN A 297 15.69 -7.64 -20.58
N PRO A 298 14.66 -8.48 -20.37
CA PRO A 298 13.25 -8.10 -20.13
C PRO A 298 13.04 -7.45 -18.76
N ILE A 299 12.01 -6.61 -18.67
CA ILE A 299 11.63 -5.91 -17.44
C ILE A 299 11.02 -6.89 -16.45
N GLN A 300 11.51 -6.90 -15.23
CA GLN A 300 11.00 -7.68 -14.12
C GLN A 300 10.17 -6.80 -13.19
N ALA A 301 8.85 -7.03 -13.12
CA ALA A 301 8.01 -6.41 -12.13
C ALA A 301 8.21 -7.06 -10.74
N TYR A 302 8.07 -6.31 -9.66
CA TYR A 302 8.15 -6.78 -8.28
C TYR A 302 7.41 -5.85 -7.33
N SER A 303 7.17 -6.31 -6.10
CA SER A 303 6.57 -5.47 -5.07
C SER A 303 7.13 -5.82 -3.69
N PRO A 304 7.74 -4.89 -2.97
CA PRO A 304 7.85 -4.95 -1.51
C PRO A 304 6.52 -4.57 -0.87
N SER A 305 6.18 -5.27 0.21
CA SER A 305 4.97 -4.97 0.99
C SER A 305 5.21 -5.28 2.46
N ASP A 306 4.96 -4.32 3.34
CA ASP A 306 5.03 -4.51 4.77
C ASP A 306 3.76 -5.21 5.30
N PHE A 307 3.96 -6.07 6.27
CA PHE A 307 2.92 -6.67 7.10
C PHE A 307 3.18 -6.21 8.53
N ASP A 308 2.51 -5.13 8.95
CA ASP A 308 2.67 -4.54 10.27
C ASP A 308 1.69 -5.17 11.27
N THR A 309 2.24 -5.63 12.38
CA THR A 309 1.46 -6.14 13.51
C THR A 309 1.60 -5.26 14.75
N THR A 310 2.35 -4.18 14.67
CA THR A 310 2.57 -3.25 15.78
C THR A 310 1.37 -2.35 16.06
N GLY A 311 0.54 -2.12 15.06
CA GLY A 311 -0.62 -1.23 15.15
C GLY A 311 -0.28 0.26 15.02
N VAL A 312 0.92 0.61 14.60
CA VAL A 312 1.35 2.01 14.43
C VAL A 312 0.50 2.74 13.39
N PHE A 313 0.02 2.03 12.36
CA PHE A 313 -0.88 2.57 11.32
C PHE A 313 -2.36 2.32 11.63
N GLY A 314 -2.68 1.86 12.84
CA GLY A 314 -4.02 1.49 13.24
C GLY A 314 -4.36 0.03 12.93
N PRO A 315 -5.59 -0.40 13.28
CA PRO A 315 -5.95 -1.82 13.21
C PRO A 315 -6.29 -2.32 11.80
N THR A 316 -6.42 -1.44 10.81
CA THR A 316 -6.94 -1.79 9.48
C THR A 316 -6.01 -1.49 8.32
N GLN A 317 -4.84 -0.88 8.58
CA GLN A 317 -3.89 -0.50 7.55
C GLN A 317 -2.60 -1.34 7.56
N GLY A 318 -2.38 -2.11 8.63
CA GLY A 318 -1.10 -2.78 8.85
C GLY A 318 -0.97 -4.16 8.26
N ASP A 319 -2.07 -4.89 8.04
CA ASP A 319 -1.97 -6.30 7.63
C ASP A 319 -1.93 -6.46 6.08
N SER A 320 -3.03 -6.86 5.46
CA SER A 320 -3.09 -7.09 4.01
C SER A 320 -3.52 -5.88 3.20
N ASN A 321 -3.72 -4.72 3.83
CA ASN A 321 -4.18 -3.51 3.14
C ASN A 321 -3.16 -3.08 2.08
N THR A 322 -1.90 -2.86 2.49
CA THR A 322 -0.82 -2.52 1.55
C THR A 322 -0.61 -3.59 0.48
N LEU A 323 -0.60 -4.86 0.87
CA LEU A 323 -0.46 -5.96 -0.09
C LEU A 323 -1.56 -5.95 -1.15
N SER A 324 -2.82 -5.67 -0.76
CA SER A 324 -3.95 -5.61 -1.70
C SER A 324 -3.84 -4.41 -2.64
N HIS A 325 -3.36 -3.28 -2.15
CA HIS A 325 -3.05 -2.08 -2.92
C HIS A 325 -2.03 -2.39 -4.04
N GLU A 326 -0.84 -2.83 -3.65
CA GLU A 326 0.28 -3.04 -4.57
C GLU A 326 0.00 -4.14 -5.60
N VAL A 327 -0.68 -5.21 -5.20
CA VAL A 327 -1.04 -6.29 -6.13
C VAL A 327 -2.08 -5.83 -7.13
N ALA A 328 -3.04 -4.99 -6.72
CA ALA A 328 -4.03 -4.44 -7.64
C ALA A 328 -3.40 -3.47 -8.64
N GLU A 329 -2.48 -2.64 -8.19
CA GLU A 329 -1.73 -1.74 -9.05
C GLU A 329 -0.84 -2.51 -10.04
N PHE A 330 -0.09 -3.52 -9.57
CA PHE A 330 0.65 -4.42 -10.46
C PHE A 330 -0.25 -5.04 -11.53
N VAL A 331 -1.47 -5.45 -11.20
CA VAL A 331 -2.36 -6.04 -12.21
C VAL A 331 -2.84 -4.99 -13.22
N ASN A 332 -3.14 -3.78 -12.77
CA ASN A 332 -3.65 -2.70 -13.63
C ASN A 332 -2.57 -1.86 -14.32
N ASP A 333 -1.40 -1.76 -13.70
CA ASP A 333 -0.22 -1.06 -14.23
C ASP A 333 1.07 -1.80 -13.91
N PRO A 334 1.32 -2.95 -14.55
CA PRO A 334 2.41 -3.86 -14.16
C PRO A 334 3.81 -3.23 -14.23
N PHE A 335 3.95 -2.08 -14.86
CA PHE A 335 5.22 -1.40 -15.03
C PHE A 335 5.22 0.04 -14.51
N GLY A 336 4.16 0.48 -13.80
CA GLY A 336 4.05 1.80 -13.22
C GLY A 336 4.03 2.94 -14.24
N ASN A 337 3.59 2.68 -15.48
CA ASN A 337 3.70 3.64 -16.59
C ASN A 337 2.46 3.69 -17.52
N ASN A 338 1.36 3.08 -17.15
CA ASN A 338 0.11 3.19 -17.87
C ASN A 338 -0.43 4.62 -17.77
N PRO A 339 -0.42 5.41 -18.86
CA PRO A 339 -0.73 6.82 -18.76
C PRO A 339 -2.23 7.06 -18.55
N THR A 340 -2.54 8.04 -17.70
CA THR A 340 -3.90 8.54 -17.48
C THR A 340 -3.95 10.07 -17.65
N PRO A 341 -5.14 10.67 -17.79
CA PRO A 341 -5.29 12.11 -17.50
C PRO A 341 -4.79 12.42 -16.09
N ALA A 342 -4.26 13.60 -15.90
CA ALA A 342 -3.79 14.02 -14.59
C ALA A 342 -4.93 14.01 -13.57
N TRP A 343 -4.70 13.36 -12.44
CA TRP A 343 -5.61 13.26 -11.30
C TRP A 343 -4.88 13.56 -10.00
N GLY A 344 -5.59 13.82 -8.91
CA GLY A 344 -4.98 14.10 -7.61
C GLY A 344 -5.92 14.81 -6.66
N GLY A 345 -5.44 15.08 -5.45
CA GLY A 345 -6.22 15.69 -4.38
C GLY A 345 -7.26 14.74 -3.77
N VAL A 346 -7.15 13.44 -4.01
CA VAL A 346 -7.95 12.36 -3.44
C VAL A 346 -7.04 11.38 -2.72
N GLY A 347 -7.59 10.64 -1.75
CA GLY A 347 -6.84 9.64 -0.99
C GLY A 347 -5.53 10.22 -0.41
N GLN A 348 -4.44 9.58 -0.70
CA GLN A 348 -3.10 9.96 -0.21
C GLN A 348 -2.40 11.01 -1.09
N VAL A 349 -2.93 11.32 -2.26
CA VAL A 349 -2.34 12.36 -3.12
C VAL A 349 -2.57 13.74 -2.50
N PRO A 350 -1.52 14.48 -2.13
CA PRO A 350 -1.68 15.77 -1.48
C PRO A 350 -2.45 16.76 -2.37
N PRO A 351 -3.29 17.65 -1.80
CA PRO A 351 -3.95 18.69 -2.57
C PRO A 351 -2.95 19.52 -3.37
N GLY A 352 -3.20 19.69 -4.68
CA GLY A 352 -2.31 20.41 -5.60
C GLY A 352 -1.19 19.56 -6.20
N SER A 353 -1.04 18.30 -5.78
CA SER A 353 -0.22 17.30 -6.47
C SER A 353 -1.03 16.62 -7.56
N CYS A 354 -0.36 16.20 -8.63
CA CYS A 354 -0.98 15.44 -9.71
C CYS A 354 -0.18 14.17 -9.97
N GLN A 355 -0.92 13.08 -10.19
CA GLN A 355 -0.41 11.86 -10.78
C GLN A 355 -0.97 11.72 -12.21
N ASN A 356 -0.38 10.88 -13.03
CA ASN A 356 -0.78 10.67 -14.43
C ASN A 356 -0.57 9.22 -14.89
N ASN A 357 -0.55 8.30 -13.96
CA ASN A 357 -0.46 6.85 -14.15
C ASN A 357 -1.64 6.13 -13.48
N LEU A 358 -1.85 4.86 -13.83
CA LEU A 358 -3.01 4.07 -13.44
C LEU A 358 -2.76 3.37 -12.09
N GLU A 359 -2.77 4.13 -11.00
CA GLU A 359 -2.56 3.66 -9.63
C GLU A 359 -3.91 3.44 -8.94
N VAL A 360 -4.48 2.24 -9.09
CA VAL A 360 -5.86 1.95 -8.64
C VAL A 360 -6.04 1.96 -7.12
N GLY A 361 -4.97 1.83 -6.35
CA GLY A 361 -4.97 1.90 -4.89
C GLY A 361 -4.91 3.32 -4.34
N ASP A 362 -4.13 4.17 -4.97
CA ASP A 362 -3.78 5.51 -4.47
C ASP A 362 -4.97 6.44 -4.20
N PRO A 363 -5.99 6.54 -5.07
CA PRO A 363 -7.10 7.46 -4.83
C PRO A 363 -7.90 7.16 -3.56
N LEU A 364 -7.88 5.91 -3.11
CA LEU A 364 -8.66 5.40 -1.98
C LEU A 364 -7.79 4.88 -0.83
N SER A 365 -6.53 5.29 -0.78
CA SER A 365 -5.65 4.95 0.34
C SER A 365 -6.26 5.37 1.67
N GLY A 366 -6.23 4.46 2.65
CA GLY A 366 -6.87 4.67 3.95
C GLY A 366 -8.34 4.26 4.01
N THR A 367 -8.97 3.91 2.90
CA THR A 367 -10.29 3.26 2.88
C THR A 367 -10.13 1.74 2.86
N ASN A 368 -11.16 1.04 3.30
CA ASN A 368 -11.09 -0.41 3.38
C ASN A 368 -12.27 -1.05 2.65
N PHE A 369 -11.98 -2.12 1.95
CA PHE A 369 -12.96 -3.12 1.57
C PHE A 369 -13.49 -3.85 2.81
N SER A 370 -14.60 -4.56 2.70
CA SER A 370 -15.16 -5.34 3.81
C SER A 370 -14.13 -6.32 4.38
N PRO A 371 -13.90 -6.33 5.70
CA PRO A 371 -12.92 -7.23 6.30
C PRO A 371 -13.27 -8.70 6.05
N ILE A 372 -12.25 -9.52 5.83
CA ILE A 372 -12.42 -10.95 5.57
C ILE A 372 -11.85 -11.76 6.74
N GLY A 373 -12.72 -12.55 7.38
CA GLY A 373 -12.33 -13.46 8.45
C GLY A 373 -11.57 -14.67 7.90
N GLY A 374 -10.32 -14.84 8.32
CA GLY A 374 -9.49 -15.98 7.94
C GLY A 374 -9.85 -17.25 8.72
N ARG A 375 -9.59 -18.41 8.13
CA ARG A 375 -9.78 -19.75 8.78
C ARG A 375 -8.88 -19.93 10.00
N ASN A 376 -7.82 -19.13 10.11
CA ASN A 376 -6.90 -19.09 11.25
C ASN A 376 -7.38 -18.21 12.41
N GLY A 377 -8.56 -17.60 12.31
CA GLY A 377 -9.12 -16.66 13.28
C GLY A 377 -8.56 -15.25 13.20
N PHE A 378 -7.69 -14.95 12.23
CA PHE A 378 -7.22 -13.60 11.93
C PHE A 378 -8.22 -12.91 11.00
N THR A 379 -8.46 -11.61 11.19
CA THR A 379 -9.27 -10.80 10.28
C THR A 379 -8.34 -10.01 9.38
N TYR A 380 -8.49 -10.19 8.08
CA TYR A 380 -7.72 -9.49 7.06
C TYR A 380 -8.44 -8.23 6.63
N HIS A 381 -7.70 -7.12 6.52
CA HIS A 381 -8.18 -5.87 6.00
C HIS A 381 -7.54 -5.63 4.62
N LEU A 382 -8.39 -5.41 3.64
CA LEU A 382 -8.00 -5.15 2.27
C LEU A 382 -8.36 -3.71 1.96
N GLN A 383 -7.61 -3.07 1.10
CA GLN A 383 -7.92 -1.72 0.66
C GLN A 383 -9.07 -1.73 -0.34
N GLU A 384 -9.94 -0.73 -0.28
CA GLU A 384 -10.86 -0.40 -1.36
C GLU A 384 -10.09 0.20 -2.54
N LEU A 385 -10.46 -0.17 -3.77
CA LEU A 385 -9.71 0.14 -4.97
C LEU A 385 -10.59 0.89 -5.98
N ALA A 386 -10.01 1.88 -6.65
CA ALA A 386 -10.68 2.61 -7.73
C ALA A 386 -10.70 1.79 -9.02
N PHE A 387 -11.80 1.85 -9.77
CA PHE A 387 -11.90 1.16 -11.05
C PHE A 387 -11.22 1.93 -12.19
N PHE A 388 -10.75 1.21 -13.18
CA PHE A 388 -10.12 1.70 -14.40
C PHE A 388 -10.88 2.90 -15.02
N SER A 389 -12.21 2.80 -15.14
CA SER A 389 -13.04 3.82 -15.76
C SER A 389 -13.00 5.18 -15.02
N TRP A 390 -12.72 5.17 -13.70
CA TRP A 390 -12.60 6.40 -12.92
C TRP A 390 -11.49 7.31 -13.43
N PHE A 391 -10.34 6.75 -13.75
CA PHE A 391 -9.14 7.52 -14.16
C PHE A 391 -9.33 8.26 -15.49
N TYR A 392 -10.17 7.73 -16.37
CA TYR A 392 -10.40 8.29 -17.70
C TYR A 392 -11.68 9.08 -17.82
N SER A 393 -12.44 9.23 -16.73
CA SER A 393 -13.80 9.81 -16.72
C SER A 393 -14.69 9.20 -17.82
N SER A 394 -14.49 7.93 -18.10
CA SER A 394 -15.30 7.19 -19.08
C SER A 394 -16.53 6.59 -18.41
N ASN A 395 -17.49 6.11 -19.22
CA ASN A 395 -18.58 5.32 -18.68
C ASN A 395 -18.06 4.17 -17.84
N SER A 396 -18.69 3.92 -16.69
CA SER A 396 -18.25 2.86 -15.81
C SER A 396 -18.28 1.50 -16.52
N THR A 397 -17.17 0.78 -16.41
CA THR A 397 -17.07 -0.62 -16.82
C THR A 397 -17.37 -1.56 -15.65
N GLY A 398 -17.49 -1.01 -14.46
CA GLY A 398 -17.63 -1.73 -13.21
C GLY A 398 -19.06 -2.18 -12.90
N ILE A 399 -19.14 -3.05 -11.90
CA ILE A 399 -20.38 -3.54 -11.35
C ILE A 399 -21.25 -2.38 -10.86
N HIS A 400 -22.55 -2.45 -11.04
CA HIS A 400 -23.54 -1.42 -10.65
C HIS A 400 -23.24 -0.01 -11.19
N ASP A 401 -22.45 0.10 -12.23
CA ASP A 401 -21.92 1.36 -12.75
C ASP A 401 -21.08 2.15 -11.72
N TRP A 402 -20.53 1.46 -10.75
CA TRP A 402 -19.63 2.02 -9.74
C TRP A 402 -18.25 2.37 -10.31
N PHE A 403 -17.48 3.16 -9.55
CA PHE A 403 -16.12 3.57 -9.88
C PHE A 403 -15.09 3.13 -8.82
N SER A 404 -15.53 2.35 -7.83
CA SER A 404 -14.68 1.64 -6.85
C SER A 404 -15.40 0.39 -6.36
N ASP A 405 -14.69 -0.55 -5.77
CA ASP A 405 -15.22 -1.87 -5.42
C ASP A 405 -16.02 -1.90 -4.09
N ASN A 406 -16.14 -0.76 -3.40
CA ASN A 406 -16.99 -0.58 -2.22
C ASN A 406 -17.86 0.69 -2.29
N ASP A 407 -18.07 1.24 -3.52
CA ASP A 407 -18.96 2.37 -3.82
C ASP A 407 -18.58 3.71 -3.17
N THR A 408 -17.34 3.90 -2.75
CA THR A 408 -16.89 5.21 -2.29
C THR A 408 -16.87 6.22 -3.44
N PHE A 409 -16.47 5.78 -4.63
CA PHE A 409 -16.54 6.57 -5.85
C PHE A 409 -17.84 6.26 -6.60
N THR A 410 -18.84 7.13 -6.45
CA THR A 410 -20.15 7.03 -7.11
C THR A 410 -20.23 7.77 -8.44
N THR A 411 -19.18 8.52 -8.78
CA THR A 411 -19.05 9.27 -10.04
C THR A 411 -17.64 9.10 -10.57
N ASP A 412 -17.45 9.42 -11.84
CA ASP A 412 -16.13 9.49 -12.46
C ASP A 412 -15.20 10.47 -11.73
N ALA A 413 -13.91 10.40 -12.03
CA ALA A 413 -12.94 11.34 -11.47
C ALA A 413 -13.34 12.80 -11.73
N GLY A 414 -13.14 13.63 -10.73
CA GLY A 414 -13.39 15.08 -10.82
C GLY A 414 -12.59 15.78 -11.93
N PRO A 415 -12.57 17.10 -11.97
CA PRO A 415 -11.87 17.83 -13.01
C PRO A 415 -10.38 17.44 -13.09
N VAL A 416 -9.80 17.60 -14.28
CA VAL A 416 -8.36 17.33 -14.47
C VAL A 416 -7.54 18.08 -13.42
N CYS A 417 -6.66 17.35 -12.74
CA CYS A 417 -5.72 17.97 -11.81
C CYS A 417 -4.76 18.87 -12.60
N VAL A 418 -4.72 20.13 -12.26
CA VAL A 418 -3.76 21.08 -12.81
C VAL A 418 -2.63 21.23 -11.80
N PRO A 419 -1.38 20.84 -12.13
CA PRO A 419 -0.25 21.08 -11.24
C PRO A 419 -0.20 22.58 -10.87
N ALA A 420 0.07 22.87 -9.60
CA ALA A 420 0.35 24.25 -9.20
C ALA A 420 1.43 24.79 -10.14
N ALA A 421 1.15 25.92 -10.82
CA ALA A 421 2.13 26.53 -11.70
C ALA A 421 3.45 26.63 -10.94
N ALA A 422 4.52 26.04 -11.48
CA ALA A 422 5.81 26.01 -10.83
C ALA A 422 6.13 27.43 -10.37
N ALA A 423 6.13 27.65 -9.06
CA ALA A 423 6.48 28.95 -8.52
C ALA A 423 7.85 29.29 -9.11
N SER A 424 7.93 30.36 -9.88
CA SER A 424 9.14 30.80 -10.53
C SER A 424 10.15 31.13 -9.44
N GLY A 425 10.99 30.17 -9.06
CA GLY A 425 12.01 30.31 -8.05
C GLY A 425 12.17 29.05 -7.21
N ASN A 426 13.09 28.20 -7.62
CA ASN A 426 13.80 27.20 -6.79
C ASN A 426 12.99 26.24 -5.90
N THR A 427 11.91 25.68 -6.35
CA THR A 427 11.41 24.42 -5.81
C THR A 427 11.86 23.32 -6.75
N ARG A 428 12.77 22.46 -6.26
CA ARG A 428 13.04 21.18 -6.91
C ARG A 428 11.68 20.48 -7.09
N PRO A 429 11.30 20.04 -8.28
CA PRO A 429 10.20 19.13 -8.41
C PRO A 429 10.52 17.95 -7.50
N ILE A 430 9.56 17.54 -6.67
CA ILE A 430 9.63 16.24 -6.01
C ILE A 430 9.47 15.26 -7.16
N VAL A 431 10.58 14.89 -7.77
CA VAL A 431 10.67 13.74 -8.65
C VAL A 431 10.67 12.57 -7.69
N HIS A 432 9.52 11.96 -7.51
CA HIS A 432 9.47 10.64 -6.91
C HIS A 432 10.34 9.76 -7.80
N PRO A 433 11.38 9.08 -7.23
CA PRO A 433 12.23 8.17 -7.97
C PRO A 433 11.46 6.95 -8.48
#